data_5df62be12d6423ff920e6bb32bb7a892
#
_entry.id   5df62be12d6423ff920e6bb32bb7a892
#
_cell.length_a   1.000
_cell.length_b   1.000
_cell.length_c   1.000
_cell.angle_alpha   90.00
_cell.angle_beta   90.00
_cell.angle_gamma   90.00
#
_symmetry.space_group_name_H-M   'P 1'
#
loop_
_entity.id
_entity.type
_entity.pdbx_description
1 polymer ?
#
loop_
_entity_poly.entity_id
_entity_poly.type
_entity_poly.pdbx_seq_one_letter_code
_entity_poly.pdbx_strand_id
1 'polypeptide(L)'
;MNILKIDAGKLELRSDRGSYIRTICYKDVVDADLSRDGSLIVITLCNGKVEVRKENGSYVRTIVYKDAVSARWNGNDIAVRLTNGKTELRKENGSYIRTI
;
A
#
# COMPACT_ATOMS: atom_id res chain seq x y z
N MET A 1 17.24 -4.38 -3.28
CA MET A 1 15.88 -4.31 -2.69
C MET A 1 14.85 -4.54 -3.79
N ASN A 2 13.78 -5.26 -3.48
CA ASN A 2 12.73 -5.49 -4.47
C ASN A 2 11.94 -4.21 -4.73
N ILE A 3 11.27 -4.16 -5.86
CA ILE A 3 10.45 -3.01 -6.27
C ILE A 3 9.04 -3.49 -6.61
N LEU A 4 8.10 -2.56 -6.57
CA LEU A 4 6.71 -2.81 -6.92
C LEU A 4 6.43 -2.26 -8.31
N LYS A 5 5.63 -3.01 -9.07
CA LYS A 5 5.17 -2.56 -10.39
C LYS A 5 3.66 -2.73 -10.48
N ILE A 6 2.97 -1.66 -10.87
CA ILE A 6 1.54 -1.70 -11.13
C ILE A 6 1.33 -1.69 -12.64
N ASP A 7 0.60 -2.69 -13.13
CA ASP A 7 0.31 -2.84 -14.55
C ASP A 7 -1.18 -3.17 -14.71
N ALA A 8 -1.94 -2.21 -15.24
CA ALA A 8 -3.38 -2.35 -15.46
C ALA A 8 -4.13 -2.81 -14.19
N GLY A 9 -3.78 -2.22 -13.04
CA GLY A 9 -4.41 -2.55 -11.77
C GLY A 9 -3.86 -3.78 -11.06
N LYS A 10 -2.91 -4.47 -11.67
CA LYS A 10 -2.26 -5.63 -11.06
C LYS A 10 -0.95 -5.21 -10.42
N LEU A 11 -0.73 -5.62 -9.18
CA LEU A 11 0.49 -5.30 -8.43
C LEU A 11 1.43 -6.49 -8.44
N GLU A 12 2.65 -6.27 -8.93
CA GLU A 12 3.71 -7.28 -8.99
C GLU A 12 4.89 -6.88 -8.13
N LEU A 13 5.50 -7.87 -7.51
CA LEU A 13 6.79 -7.71 -6.84
C LEU A 13 7.87 -8.15 -7.83
N ARG A 14 8.87 -7.30 -8.03
CA ARG A 14 9.98 -7.55 -8.94
C ARG A 14 11.30 -7.32 -8.23
N SER A 15 12.35 -7.97 -8.72
CA SER A 15 13.69 -7.68 -8.25
C SER A 15 14.12 -6.29 -8.72
N ASP A 16 15.18 -5.75 -8.14
CA ASP A 16 15.73 -4.45 -8.57
C ASP A 16 16.28 -4.48 -10.00
N ARG A 17 16.38 -5.64 -10.61
CA ARG A 17 16.73 -5.81 -12.03
C ARG A 17 15.51 -5.87 -12.94
N GLY A 18 14.31 -5.81 -12.36
CA GLY A 18 13.07 -5.88 -13.10
C GLY A 18 12.51 -7.28 -13.31
N SER A 19 13.16 -8.32 -12.78
CA SER A 19 12.68 -9.69 -12.93
C SER A 19 11.45 -9.93 -12.07
N TYR A 20 10.46 -10.60 -12.65
CA TYR A 20 9.23 -10.95 -11.95
C TYR A 20 9.52 -11.92 -10.79
N ILE A 21 8.96 -11.61 -9.61
CA ILE A 21 9.03 -12.50 -8.45
C ILE A 21 7.67 -13.15 -8.22
N ARG A 22 6.62 -12.33 -8.03
CA ARG A 22 5.25 -12.81 -7.81
C ARG A 22 4.24 -11.70 -7.99
N THR A 23 2.97 -12.07 -8.15
CA THR A 23 1.87 -11.13 -8.15
C THR A 23 1.32 -11.01 -6.74
N ILE A 24 1.22 -9.79 -6.24
CA ILE A 24 0.74 -9.49 -4.88
C ILE A 24 -0.78 -9.30 -4.87
N CYS A 25 -1.30 -8.56 -5.86
CA CYS A 25 -2.73 -8.29 -5.96
C CYS A 25 -3.11 -8.27 -7.43
N TYR A 26 -4.22 -8.92 -7.79
CA TYR A 26 -4.54 -9.21 -9.18
C TYR A 26 -5.36 -8.15 -9.89
N LYS A 27 -5.98 -7.21 -9.16
CA LYS A 27 -6.79 -6.16 -9.78
C LYS A 27 -7.02 -4.98 -8.85
N ASP A 28 -7.47 -3.87 -9.43
CA ASP A 28 -7.98 -2.68 -8.74
C ASP A 28 -6.93 -1.88 -7.97
N VAL A 29 -5.64 -2.18 -8.12
CA VAL A 29 -4.58 -1.45 -7.45
C VAL A 29 -4.33 -0.13 -8.19
N VAL A 30 -4.39 0.98 -7.47
CA VAL A 30 -4.06 2.31 -8.02
C VAL A 30 -2.75 2.84 -7.49
N ASP A 31 -2.30 2.35 -6.33
CA ASP A 31 -1.07 2.80 -5.71
C ASP A 31 -0.56 1.74 -4.73
N ALA A 32 0.74 1.74 -4.48
CA ALA A 32 1.34 0.81 -3.53
C ALA A 32 2.70 1.32 -3.08
N ASP A 33 3.10 0.94 -1.87
CA ASP A 33 4.39 1.34 -1.33
C ASP A 33 4.96 0.21 -0.47
N LEU A 34 6.25 -0.07 -0.64
CA LEU A 34 6.96 -1.12 0.07
C LEU A 34 7.59 -0.54 1.33
N SER A 35 7.45 -1.23 2.45
CA SER A 35 8.08 -0.80 3.70
C SER A 35 9.60 -0.81 3.57
N ARG A 36 10.27 -0.07 4.47
CA ARG A 36 11.72 0.10 4.42
C ARG A 36 12.47 -1.21 4.45
N ASP A 37 12.01 -2.16 5.27
CA ASP A 37 12.63 -3.48 5.38
C ASP A 37 12.16 -4.46 4.31
N GLY A 38 11.23 -4.05 3.45
CA GLY A 38 10.72 -4.88 2.37
C GLY A 38 9.72 -5.95 2.77
N SER A 39 9.29 -6.00 4.03
CA SER A 39 8.44 -7.10 4.52
C SER A 39 6.95 -6.83 4.34
N LEU A 40 6.53 -5.57 4.27
CA LEU A 40 5.13 -5.19 4.20
C LEU A 40 4.88 -4.27 3.01
N ILE A 41 3.67 -4.35 2.48
CA ILE A 41 3.23 -3.53 1.35
C ILE A 41 1.93 -2.87 1.73
N VAL A 42 1.86 -1.54 1.59
CA VAL A 42 0.60 -0.82 1.73
C VAL A 42 0.03 -0.61 0.32
N ILE A 43 -1.24 -0.97 0.13
CA ILE A 43 -1.88 -0.98 -1.19
C ILE A 43 -3.13 -0.12 -1.14
N THR A 44 -3.26 0.79 -2.11
CA THR A 44 -4.48 1.58 -2.30
C THR A 44 -5.26 1.02 -3.47
N LEU A 45 -6.54 0.76 -3.25
CA LEU A 45 -7.43 0.20 -4.25
C LEU A 45 -8.32 1.30 -4.85
N CYS A 46 -8.84 1.03 -6.05
CA CYS A 46 -9.64 2.02 -6.79
C CYS A 46 -10.94 2.40 -6.08
N ASN A 47 -11.43 1.58 -5.14
CA ASN A 47 -12.61 1.89 -4.34
C ASN A 47 -12.29 2.76 -3.11
N GLY A 48 -11.06 3.21 -2.95
CA GLY A 48 -10.64 4.05 -1.83
C GLY A 48 -10.21 3.30 -0.59
N LYS A 49 -10.13 1.97 -0.64
CA LYS A 49 -9.62 1.18 0.49
C LYS A 49 -8.11 1.16 0.48
N VAL A 50 -7.54 1.06 1.68
CA VAL A 50 -6.09 0.84 1.86
C VAL A 50 -5.91 -0.42 2.68
N GLU A 51 -5.16 -1.37 2.14
CA GLU A 51 -4.83 -2.60 2.87
C GLU A 51 -3.33 -2.80 2.99
N VAL A 52 -2.95 -3.61 3.98
CA VAL A 52 -1.57 -4.02 4.20
C VAL A 52 -1.46 -5.49 3.87
N ARG A 53 -0.45 -5.84 3.09
CA ARG A 53 -0.11 -7.22 2.76
C ARG A 53 1.34 -7.49 3.09
N LYS A 54 1.67 -8.77 3.29
CA LYS A 54 3.05 -9.21 3.38
C LYS A 54 3.64 -9.28 1.97
N GLU A 55 4.97 -9.31 1.88
CA GLU A 55 5.64 -9.41 0.58
C GLU A 55 5.32 -10.70 -0.17
N ASN A 56 4.83 -11.74 0.52
CA ASN A 56 4.40 -12.98 -0.12
C ASN A 56 2.97 -12.90 -0.68
N GLY A 57 2.30 -11.74 -0.55
CA GLY A 57 0.94 -11.51 -1.02
C GLY A 57 -0.14 -11.75 0.02
N SER A 58 0.20 -12.28 1.19
CA SER A 58 -0.79 -12.58 2.23
C SER A 58 -1.42 -11.29 2.77
N TYR A 59 -2.75 -11.28 2.84
CA TYR A 59 -3.49 -10.17 3.41
C TYR A 59 -3.24 -10.07 4.91
N VAL A 60 -2.97 -8.86 5.41
CA VAL A 60 -2.80 -8.61 6.84
C VAL A 60 -4.05 -7.94 7.40
N ARG A 61 -4.41 -6.77 6.89
CA ARG A 61 -5.59 -6.02 7.34
C ARG A 61 -5.92 -4.88 6.38
N THR A 62 -7.14 -4.36 6.52
CA THR A 62 -7.55 -3.13 5.86
C THR A 62 -7.50 -2.01 6.90
N ILE A 63 -6.81 -0.91 6.59
CA ILE A 63 -6.62 0.20 7.53
C ILE A 63 -7.50 1.40 7.22
N VAL A 64 -7.95 1.56 5.97
CA VAL A 64 -8.89 2.62 5.57
C VAL A 64 -9.92 1.98 4.66
N TYR A 65 -11.20 2.32 4.86
CA TYR A 65 -12.29 1.65 4.15
C TYR A 65 -12.87 2.46 2.99
N LYS A 66 -12.52 3.75 2.85
CA LYS A 66 -13.02 4.59 1.75
C LYS A 66 -12.21 5.87 1.61
N ASP A 67 -12.35 6.52 0.46
CA ASP A 67 -11.87 7.87 0.16
C ASP A 67 -10.35 8.03 0.07
N ALA A 68 -9.57 6.97 0.13
CA ALA A 68 -8.13 7.06 -0.03
C ALA A 68 -7.74 7.15 -1.51
N VAL A 69 -6.78 8.01 -1.83
CA VAL A 69 -6.21 8.12 -3.18
C VAL A 69 -4.79 7.61 -3.24
N SER A 70 -4.08 7.61 -2.12
CA SER A 70 -2.73 7.04 -2.04
C SER A 70 -2.36 6.80 -0.58
N ALA A 71 -1.33 5.98 -0.37
CA ALA A 71 -0.80 5.73 0.96
C ALA A 71 0.69 5.45 0.85
N ARG A 72 1.45 5.95 1.82
CA ARG A 72 2.90 5.79 1.85
C ARG A 72 3.37 5.45 3.25
N TRP A 73 4.40 4.64 3.34
CA TRP A 73 5.06 4.40 4.61
C TRP A 73 5.76 5.67 5.07
N ASN A 74 5.62 5.97 6.35
CA ASN A 74 6.34 7.05 7.02
C ASN A 74 6.99 6.42 8.26
N GLY A 75 8.20 5.88 8.08
CA GLY A 75 8.79 5.02 9.08
C GLY A 75 7.92 3.78 9.28
N ASN A 76 7.45 3.55 10.51
CA ASN A 76 6.56 2.44 10.82
C ASN A 76 5.07 2.81 10.74
N ASP A 77 4.78 4.08 10.43
CA ASP A 77 3.41 4.57 10.30
C ASP A 77 3.06 4.71 8.81
N ILE A 78 1.80 5.00 8.52
CA ILE A 78 1.30 5.11 7.16
C ILE A 78 0.62 6.47 7.00
N ALA A 79 1.03 7.22 5.97
CA ALA A 79 0.40 8.47 5.60
C ALA A 79 -0.59 8.20 4.47
N VAL A 80 -1.87 8.41 4.72
CA VAL A 80 -2.96 8.16 3.77
C VAL A 80 -3.49 9.48 3.26
N ARG A 81 -3.42 9.68 1.95
CA ARG A 81 -3.99 10.87 1.31
C ARG A 81 -5.43 10.59 0.91
N LEU A 82 -6.33 11.52 1.26
CA LEU A 82 -7.76 11.38 1.02
C LEU A 82 -8.23 12.25 -0.16
N THR A 83 -9.39 11.92 -0.70
CA THR A 83 -10.00 12.65 -1.83
C THR A 83 -10.27 14.13 -1.51
N ASN A 84 -10.45 14.47 -0.23
CA ASN A 84 -10.67 15.87 0.19
C ASN A 84 -9.38 16.68 0.33
N GLY A 85 -8.23 16.08 -0.03
CA GLY A 85 -6.92 16.74 0.04
C GLY A 85 -6.24 16.64 1.39
N LYS A 86 -6.89 16.10 2.40
CA LYS A 86 -6.27 15.91 3.72
C LYS A 86 -5.42 14.65 3.73
N THR A 87 -4.43 14.63 4.63
CA THR A 87 -3.60 13.45 4.87
C THR A 87 -3.79 12.99 6.30
N GLU A 88 -4.12 11.72 6.47
CA GLU A 88 -4.22 11.09 7.79
C GLU A 88 -2.99 10.27 8.08
N LEU A 89 -2.45 10.40 9.29
CA LEU A 89 -1.42 9.49 9.78
C LEU A 89 -2.09 8.37 10.56
N ARG A 90 -1.72 7.14 10.24
CA ARG A 90 -2.23 5.95 10.92
C ARG A 90 -1.08 5.03 11.28
N LYS A 91 -1.27 4.26 12.34
CA LYS A 91 -0.34 3.20 12.68
C LYS A 91 -0.53 2.03 11.72
N GLU A 92 0.44 1.14 11.66
CA GLU A 92 0.37 -0.05 10.81
C GLU A 92 -0.84 -0.92 11.14
N ASN A 93 -1.32 -0.88 12.38
CA ASN A 93 -2.52 -1.62 12.78
C ASN A 93 -3.84 -0.91 12.41
N GLY A 94 -3.77 0.27 11.76
CA GLY A 94 -4.92 1.03 11.33
C GLY A 94 -5.38 2.11 12.29
N SER A 95 -4.78 2.21 13.49
CA SER A 95 -5.18 3.21 14.48
C SER A 95 -4.86 4.62 13.99
N TYR A 96 -5.84 5.50 14.12
CA TYR A 96 -5.69 6.91 13.74
C TYR A 96 -4.72 7.63 14.68
N ILE A 97 -3.81 8.41 14.11
CA ILE A 97 -2.87 9.24 14.88
C ILE A 97 -3.30 10.70 14.82
N ARG A 98 -3.36 11.27 13.61
CA ARG A 98 -3.78 12.66 13.41
C ARG A 98 -4.02 12.93 11.93
N THR A 99 -4.69 14.06 11.67
CA THR A 99 -4.88 14.59 10.32
C THR A 99 -4.00 15.83 10.16
N ILE A 100 -3.32 15.92 9.05
CA ILE A 100 -2.46 17.06 8.72
C ILE A 100 -2.85 17.70 7.40
#